data_078dffb6f648ab0618c08b9089060915
#
_entry.id   078dffb6f648ab0618c08b9089060915
#
_cell.length_a   1.000
_cell.length_b   1.000
_cell.length_c   1.000
_cell.angle_alpha   90.00
_cell.angle_beta   90.00
_cell.angle_gamma   90.00
#
_symmetry.space_group_name_H-M   'P 1'
#
loop_
_entity.id
_entity.type
_entity.pdbx_description
1 polymer ?
#
loop_
_entity_poly.entity_id
_entity_poly.type
_entity_poly.pdbx_seq_one_letter_code
_entity_poly.pdbx_strand_id
1 'polypeptide(L)'
;MRILITGAAGFIGRALAAQLAADDRHQVAILVRDHYRSQPLPQVLIDQKDRLLVVFADLRDYQNTARAVRAVRPDLVYHLAAGGISDPYLDVNAAIEQNLYGTLNLLRAAFEQEMDSHPRQLVAVRTPGELSAMNPYAASKAAAWQFCAMYARTRGWPISGVMPFQTYGPGQHDRHLVSGAMAAALAGEDFPMTEGSQEKDWIYIDDVVDGLIAVGEAELPPGTNVELGTGTLNSVADIVSRVYDVTGKGGGPLFGALPSRAGEVQAHAADVETARALIGWQASISLDEGLARYCNHMQDQAA
;
A
#
# COMPACT_ATOMS: atom_id res chain seq x y z
N MET A 1 -8.98 5.17 19.99
CA MET A 1 -9.74 5.20 18.72
C MET A 1 -9.81 3.80 18.14
N ARG A 2 -10.98 3.36 17.64
CA ARG A 2 -11.14 2.05 16.99
C ARG A 2 -10.80 2.19 15.50
N ILE A 3 -9.84 1.42 15.05
CA ILE A 3 -9.34 1.48 13.66
C ILE A 3 -9.60 0.14 13.00
N LEU A 4 -10.15 0.17 11.78
CA LEU A 4 -10.28 -1.01 10.93
C LEU A 4 -9.32 -0.90 9.75
N ILE A 5 -8.48 -1.92 9.55
CA ILE A 5 -7.54 -1.98 8.43
C ILE A 5 -7.93 -3.17 7.54
N THR A 6 -8.29 -2.90 6.29
CA THR A 6 -8.43 -3.94 5.27
C THR A 6 -7.12 -4.08 4.50
N GLY A 7 -6.78 -5.29 4.06
CA GLY A 7 -5.50 -5.53 3.39
C GLY A 7 -4.29 -5.55 4.34
N ALA A 8 -4.53 -5.70 5.65
CA ALA A 8 -3.50 -5.72 6.68
C ALA A 8 -2.43 -6.81 6.51
N ALA A 9 -2.73 -7.92 5.83
CA ALA A 9 -1.74 -8.96 5.53
C ALA A 9 -0.81 -8.60 4.34
N GLY A 10 -1.12 -7.53 3.60
CA GLY A 10 -0.29 -7.01 2.50
C GLY A 10 0.95 -6.25 2.99
N PHE A 11 1.81 -5.84 2.05
CA PHE A 11 3.07 -5.16 2.33
C PHE A 11 2.92 -3.90 3.19
N ILE A 12 2.22 -2.87 2.69
CA ILE A 12 2.00 -1.62 3.44
C ILE A 12 1.07 -1.87 4.64
N GLY A 13 0.02 -2.69 4.45
CA GLY A 13 -0.99 -2.92 5.47
C GLY A 13 -0.45 -3.57 6.74
N ARG A 14 0.53 -4.49 6.63
CA ARG A 14 1.14 -5.13 7.81
C ARG A 14 2.00 -4.17 8.62
N ALA A 15 2.74 -3.27 7.94
CA ALA A 15 3.55 -2.26 8.60
C ALA A 15 2.67 -1.23 9.32
N LEU A 16 1.62 -0.74 8.66
CA LEU A 16 0.64 0.17 9.25
C LEU A 16 -0.06 -0.45 10.47
N ALA A 17 -0.52 -1.71 10.33
CA ALA A 17 -1.21 -2.40 11.43
C ALA A 17 -0.30 -2.61 12.64
N ALA A 18 0.97 -2.98 12.42
CA ALA A 18 1.94 -3.17 13.48
C ALA A 18 2.26 -1.84 14.21
N GLN A 19 2.47 -0.76 13.47
CA GLN A 19 2.76 0.54 14.07
C GLN A 19 1.58 1.10 14.86
N LEU A 20 0.36 1.02 14.31
CA LEU A 20 -0.85 1.46 15.01
C LEU A 20 -1.17 0.59 16.24
N ALA A 21 -0.92 -0.72 16.19
CA ALA A 21 -1.13 -1.61 17.33
C ALA A 21 -0.12 -1.39 18.46
N ALA A 22 1.05 -0.83 18.16
CA ALA A 22 2.03 -0.47 19.18
C ALA A 22 1.62 0.74 20.05
N ASP A 23 0.66 1.54 19.57
CA ASP A 23 0.12 2.70 20.28
C ASP A 23 -1.12 2.33 21.08
N ASP A 24 -1.03 2.36 22.41
CA ASP A 24 -2.12 2.02 23.34
C ASP A 24 -3.36 2.93 23.23
N ARG A 25 -3.26 4.06 22.53
CA ARG A 25 -4.41 4.95 22.26
C ARG A 25 -5.40 4.33 21.25
N HIS A 26 -4.99 3.25 20.55
CA HIS A 26 -5.76 2.63 19.47
C HIS A 26 -6.20 1.21 19.81
N GLN A 27 -7.39 0.87 19.36
CA GLN A 27 -7.88 -0.51 19.24
C GLN A 27 -7.90 -0.87 17.78
N VAL A 28 -6.94 -1.67 17.34
CA VAL A 28 -6.74 -1.98 15.93
C VAL A 28 -7.41 -3.30 15.59
N ALA A 29 -8.34 -3.26 14.63
CA ALA A 29 -8.94 -4.44 14.01
C ALA A 29 -8.38 -4.61 12.58
N ILE A 30 -7.99 -5.83 12.25
CA ILE A 30 -7.58 -6.20 10.90
C ILE A 30 -8.62 -7.08 10.25
N LEU A 31 -9.05 -6.71 9.03
CA LEU A 31 -9.95 -7.52 8.23
C LEU A 31 -9.14 -8.35 7.25
N VAL A 32 -9.23 -9.66 7.42
CA VAL A 32 -8.51 -10.65 6.62
C VAL A 32 -9.48 -11.66 6.00
N ARG A 33 -9.06 -12.29 4.90
CA ARG A 33 -9.88 -13.31 4.23
C ARG A 33 -9.87 -14.63 5.01
N ASP A 34 -10.89 -15.46 4.81
CA ASP A 34 -11.09 -16.72 5.52
C ASP A 34 -9.93 -17.73 5.39
N HIS A 35 -9.11 -17.67 4.31
CA HIS A 35 -7.96 -18.55 4.18
C HIS A 35 -6.94 -18.36 5.31
N TYR A 36 -6.87 -17.21 5.96
CA TYR A 36 -6.04 -16.98 7.15
C TYR A 36 -6.55 -17.67 8.41
N ARG A 37 -7.69 -18.37 8.36
CA ARG A 37 -8.10 -19.31 9.45
C ARG A 37 -7.20 -20.56 9.49
N SER A 38 -6.66 -20.95 8.33
CA SER A 38 -5.82 -22.16 8.18
C SER A 38 -4.37 -21.86 7.79
N GLN A 39 -4.03 -20.59 7.54
CA GLN A 39 -2.69 -20.14 7.22
C GLN A 39 -2.23 -19.09 8.23
N PRO A 40 -0.93 -19.05 8.60
CA PRO A 40 -0.44 -18.04 9.53
C PRO A 40 -0.52 -16.64 8.90
N LEU A 41 -0.81 -15.66 9.73
CA LEU A 41 -0.61 -14.25 9.40
C LEU A 41 0.88 -13.95 9.24
N PRO A 42 1.25 -12.84 8.57
CA PRO A 42 2.63 -12.33 8.58
C PRO A 42 3.18 -12.21 9.99
N GLN A 43 4.45 -12.58 10.21
CA GLN A 43 5.07 -12.66 11.52
C GLN A 43 4.91 -11.37 12.33
N VAL A 44 5.11 -10.21 11.70
CA VAL A 44 4.95 -8.90 12.35
C VAL A 44 3.54 -8.67 12.95
N LEU A 45 2.49 -9.30 12.39
CA LEU A 45 1.14 -9.26 12.95
C LEU A 45 0.95 -10.30 14.06
N ILE A 46 1.60 -11.45 13.94
CA ILE A 46 1.61 -12.49 14.99
C ILE A 46 2.26 -11.93 16.25
N ASP A 47 3.34 -11.18 16.12
CA ASP A 47 4.05 -10.54 17.24
C ASP A 47 3.18 -9.50 17.96
N GLN A 48 2.16 -8.96 17.29
CA GLN A 48 1.19 -7.99 17.82
C GLN A 48 -0.19 -8.61 18.13
N LYS A 49 -0.32 -9.95 18.13
CA LYS A 49 -1.61 -10.66 18.22
C LYS A 49 -2.48 -10.26 19.41
N ASP A 50 -1.86 -9.95 20.56
CA ASP A 50 -2.57 -9.58 21.79
C ASP A 50 -3.12 -8.13 21.74
N ARG A 51 -2.70 -7.34 20.75
CA ARG A 51 -3.09 -5.95 20.50
C ARG A 51 -3.99 -5.79 19.26
N LEU A 52 -4.19 -6.88 18.50
CA LEU A 52 -4.95 -6.89 17.25
C LEU A 52 -6.25 -7.69 17.40
N LEU A 53 -7.37 -7.07 17.03
CA LEU A 53 -8.62 -7.79 16.79
C LEU A 53 -8.64 -8.32 15.35
N VAL A 54 -8.65 -9.63 15.19
CA VAL A 54 -8.74 -10.25 13.85
C VAL A 54 -10.20 -10.51 13.50
N VAL A 55 -10.69 -9.91 12.42
CA VAL A 55 -12.03 -10.17 11.85
C VAL A 55 -11.90 -10.77 10.46
N PHE A 56 -12.77 -11.74 10.16
CA PHE A 56 -12.72 -12.47 8.89
C PHE A 56 -13.88 -12.06 7.99
N ALA A 57 -13.55 -11.54 6.80
CA ALA A 57 -14.52 -11.28 5.75
C ALA A 57 -13.85 -11.26 4.37
N ASP A 58 -14.63 -11.59 3.35
CA ASP A 58 -14.29 -11.29 1.96
C ASP A 58 -15.08 -10.03 1.55
N LEU A 59 -14.38 -8.98 1.13
CA LEU A 59 -15.01 -7.73 0.73
C LEU A 59 -15.92 -7.88 -0.49
N ARG A 60 -15.76 -8.96 -1.28
CA ARG A 60 -16.69 -9.29 -2.38
C ARG A 60 -18.07 -9.68 -1.87
N ASP A 61 -18.17 -10.15 -0.64
CA ASP A 61 -19.42 -10.47 0.04
C ASP A 61 -19.86 -9.31 0.95
N TYR A 62 -20.91 -8.60 0.52
CA TYR A 62 -21.45 -7.47 1.27
C TYR A 62 -21.92 -7.86 2.69
N GLN A 63 -22.59 -9.01 2.84
CA GLN A 63 -23.16 -9.42 4.14
C GLN A 63 -22.04 -9.70 5.16
N ASN A 64 -20.97 -10.36 4.72
CA ASN A 64 -19.80 -10.62 5.55
C ASN A 64 -19.08 -9.32 5.90
N THR A 65 -18.89 -8.44 4.92
CA THR A 65 -18.28 -7.11 5.11
C THR A 65 -19.10 -6.27 6.10
N ALA A 66 -20.40 -6.20 5.93
CA ALA A 66 -21.30 -5.44 6.81
C ALA A 66 -21.27 -5.97 8.25
N ARG A 67 -21.26 -7.30 8.43
CA ARG A 67 -21.12 -7.92 9.77
C ARG A 67 -19.78 -7.57 10.43
N ALA A 68 -18.69 -7.61 9.68
CA ALA A 68 -17.36 -7.27 10.19
C ALA A 68 -17.28 -5.80 10.61
N VAL A 69 -17.74 -4.87 9.77
CA VAL A 69 -17.76 -3.43 10.09
C VAL A 69 -18.63 -3.15 11.32
N ARG A 70 -19.83 -3.78 11.40
CA ARG A 70 -20.73 -3.61 12.55
C ARG A 70 -20.12 -4.17 13.84
N ALA A 71 -19.39 -5.27 13.78
CA ALA A 71 -18.72 -5.85 14.94
C ALA A 71 -17.60 -4.97 15.48
N VAL A 72 -16.82 -4.34 14.58
CA VAL A 72 -15.71 -3.45 14.94
C VAL A 72 -16.21 -2.07 15.35
N ARG A 73 -17.24 -1.52 14.68
CA ARG A 73 -17.70 -0.12 14.83
C ARG A 73 -16.55 0.87 14.75
N PRO A 74 -15.81 0.90 13.63
CA PRO A 74 -14.60 1.68 13.52
C PRO A 74 -14.87 3.19 13.56
N ASP A 75 -13.99 3.94 14.21
CA ASP A 75 -13.95 5.40 14.12
C ASP A 75 -13.15 5.85 12.88
N LEU A 76 -12.20 5.02 12.42
CA LEU A 76 -11.36 5.25 11.25
C LEU A 76 -11.19 3.93 10.49
N VAL A 77 -11.27 4.00 9.15
CA VAL A 77 -11.04 2.85 8.26
C VAL A 77 -9.88 3.15 7.33
N TYR A 78 -8.85 2.28 7.33
CA TYR A 78 -7.84 2.25 6.28
C TYR A 78 -8.15 1.14 5.29
N HIS A 79 -8.39 1.51 4.04
CA HIS A 79 -8.71 0.57 2.98
C HIS A 79 -7.51 0.34 2.05
N LEU A 80 -6.70 -0.68 2.39
CA LEU A 80 -5.53 -1.09 1.60
C LEU A 80 -5.79 -2.39 0.81
N ALA A 81 -6.93 -3.06 1.05
CA ALA A 81 -7.23 -4.31 0.36
C ALA A 81 -7.36 -4.09 -1.14
N ALA A 82 -6.54 -4.80 -1.89
CA ALA A 82 -6.59 -4.88 -3.35
C ALA A 82 -5.99 -6.20 -3.81
N GLY A 83 -6.40 -6.66 -4.98
CA GLY A 83 -5.83 -7.86 -5.62
C GLY A 83 -5.12 -7.51 -6.93
N GLY A 84 -4.05 -8.26 -7.25
CA GLY A 84 -3.41 -8.23 -8.56
C GLY A 84 -2.30 -7.21 -8.76
N ILE A 85 -1.79 -6.59 -7.68
CA ILE A 85 -0.73 -5.58 -7.79
C ILE A 85 0.54 -6.11 -8.49
N SER A 86 0.84 -7.41 -8.31
CA SER A 86 2.02 -8.07 -8.88
C SER A 86 1.67 -9.06 -10.00
N ASP A 87 0.42 -9.10 -10.43
CA ASP A 87 -0.07 -10.03 -11.44
C ASP A 87 -0.41 -9.29 -12.75
N PRO A 88 0.50 -9.30 -13.74
CA PRO A 88 0.23 -8.66 -15.03
C PRO A 88 -0.86 -9.37 -15.83
N TYR A 89 -1.22 -10.60 -15.47
CA TYR A 89 -2.24 -11.43 -16.12
C TYR A 89 -3.54 -11.49 -15.30
N LEU A 90 -3.71 -10.60 -14.31
CA LEU A 90 -4.94 -10.56 -13.54
C LEU A 90 -6.16 -10.50 -14.46
N ASP A 91 -7.08 -11.44 -14.29
CA ASP A 91 -8.35 -11.43 -15.02
C ASP A 91 -9.15 -10.15 -14.69
N VAL A 92 -9.78 -9.58 -15.72
CA VAL A 92 -10.53 -8.31 -15.58
C VAL A 92 -11.69 -8.45 -14.60
N ASN A 93 -12.43 -9.57 -14.62
CA ASN A 93 -13.55 -9.78 -13.70
C ASN A 93 -13.04 -9.91 -12.25
N ALA A 94 -11.94 -10.65 -12.05
CA ALA A 94 -11.31 -10.74 -10.74
C ALA A 94 -10.82 -9.38 -10.22
N ALA A 95 -10.29 -8.52 -11.10
CA ALA A 95 -9.90 -7.16 -10.74
C ALA A 95 -11.11 -6.31 -10.32
N ILE A 96 -12.21 -6.37 -11.08
CA ILE A 96 -13.46 -5.65 -10.79
C ILE A 96 -14.07 -6.16 -9.48
N GLU A 97 -14.17 -7.46 -9.30
CA GLU A 97 -14.76 -8.04 -8.07
C GLU A 97 -13.97 -7.65 -6.82
N GLN A 98 -12.65 -7.77 -6.87
CA GLN A 98 -11.81 -7.52 -5.70
C GLN A 98 -11.65 -6.02 -5.41
N ASN A 99 -11.30 -5.24 -6.43
CA ASN A 99 -10.88 -3.85 -6.22
C ASN A 99 -12.06 -2.86 -6.31
N LEU A 100 -13.01 -3.07 -7.20
CA LEU A 100 -14.16 -2.19 -7.35
C LEU A 100 -15.33 -2.62 -6.44
N TYR A 101 -15.84 -3.85 -6.61
CA TYR A 101 -16.98 -4.29 -5.77
C TYR A 101 -16.59 -4.43 -4.31
N GLY A 102 -15.36 -4.90 -4.01
CA GLY A 102 -14.86 -4.93 -2.63
C GLY A 102 -14.85 -3.55 -1.98
N THR A 103 -14.40 -2.52 -2.71
CA THR A 103 -14.45 -1.12 -2.24
C THR A 103 -15.88 -0.64 -2.04
N LEU A 104 -16.78 -0.85 -3.01
CA LEU A 104 -18.18 -0.45 -2.91
C LEU A 104 -18.88 -1.11 -1.73
N ASN A 105 -18.67 -2.40 -1.51
CA ASN A 105 -19.23 -3.13 -0.37
C ASN A 105 -18.74 -2.56 0.96
N LEU A 106 -17.46 -2.22 1.06
CA LEU A 106 -16.90 -1.60 2.27
C LEU A 106 -17.51 -0.21 2.51
N LEU A 107 -17.61 0.63 1.48
CA LEU A 107 -18.23 1.96 1.59
C LEU A 107 -19.69 1.87 2.07
N ARG A 108 -20.47 0.96 1.48
CA ARG A 108 -21.86 0.71 1.90
C ARG A 108 -21.94 0.18 3.33
N ALA A 109 -21.05 -0.73 3.68
CA ALA A 109 -20.97 -1.26 5.04
C ALA A 109 -20.57 -0.19 6.07
N ALA A 110 -19.72 0.76 5.69
CA ALA A 110 -19.28 1.84 6.57
C ALA A 110 -20.32 2.96 6.72
N PHE A 111 -21.09 3.27 5.67
CA PHE A 111 -21.89 4.50 5.63
C PHE A 111 -23.38 4.33 5.31
N GLU A 112 -23.84 3.18 4.81
CA GLU A 112 -25.26 2.96 4.47
C GLU A 112 -26.00 2.09 5.48
N GLN A 113 -25.32 1.20 6.20
CA GLN A 113 -26.00 0.36 7.19
C GLN A 113 -26.37 1.15 8.45
N GLU A 114 -27.47 0.77 9.09
CA GLU A 114 -27.85 1.35 10.37
C GLU A 114 -26.83 0.96 11.46
N MET A 115 -26.16 1.96 12.02
CA MET A 115 -25.23 1.86 13.13
C MET A 115 -25.39 3.06 14.05
N ASP A 116 -25.01 2.90 15.33
CA ASP A 116 -25.03 3.99 16.32
C ASP A 116 -24.11 5.16 15.91
N SER A 117 -23.01 4.85 15.19
CA SER A 117 -22.07 5.83 14.64
C SER A 117 -21.40 5.29 13.39
N HIS A 118 -21.12 6.17 12.45
CA HIS A 118 -20.29 5.89 11.26
C HIS A 118 -18.84 6.30 11.49
N PRO A 119 -17.90 5.74 10.71
CA PRO A 119 -16.51 6.21 10.75
C PRO A 119 -16.42 7.71 10.49
N ARG A 120 -15.60 8.39 11.28
CA ARG A 120 -15.28 9.81 11.03
C ARG A 120 -14.49 10.02 9.74
N GLN A 121 -13.80 8.96 9.28
CA GLN A 121 -13.05 8.98 8.04
C GLN A 121 -12.80 7.56 7.50
N LEU A 122 -12.80 7.43 6.18
CA LEU A 122 -12.29 6.29 5.45
C LEU A 122 -11.15 6.75 4.53
N VAL A 123 -9.96 6.19 4.74
CA VAL A 123 -8.76 6.45 3.95
C VAL A 123 -8.63 5.36 2.89
N ALA A 124 -8.90 5.69 1.64
CA ALA A 124 -8.80 4.78 0.50
C ALA A 124 -7.39 4.87 -0.12
N VAL A 125 -6.62 3.77 -0.01
CA VAL A 125 -5.27 3.74 -0.59
C VAL A 125 -5.34 3.49 -2.09
N ARG A 126 -4.73 4.38 -2.85
CA ARG A 126 -4.68 4.46 -4.30
C ARG A 126 -3.33 3.95 -4.85
N THR A 127 -3.08 4.16 -6.13
CA THR A 127 -1.79 3.87 -6.78
C THR A 127 -1.54 4.85 -7.93
N PRO A 128 -0.30 5.29 -8.17
CA PRO A 128 0.04 6.11 -9.35
C PRO A 128 -0.34 5.44 -10.68
N GLY A 129 -0.41 4.10 -10.72
CA GLY A 129 -0.88 3.36 -11.89
C GLY A 129 -2.29 3.72 -12.35
N GLU A 130 -3.14 4.30 -11.46
CA GLU A 130 -4.48 4.78 -11.81
C GLU A 130 -4.46 5.90 -12.86
N LEU A 131 -3.39 6.69 -12.91
CA LEU A 131 -3.24 7.79 -13.86
C LEU A 131 -3.17 7.31 -15.31
N SER A 132 -2.66 6.09 -15.52
CA SER A 132 -2.51 5.50 -16.85
C SER A 132 -3.51 4.38 -17.14
N ALA A 133 -4.00 3.73 -16.10
CA ALA A 133 -4.91 2.56 -16.18
C ALA A 133 -4.41 1.44 -17.13
N MET A 134 -3.10 1.23 -17.20
CA MET A 134 -2.45 0.35 -18.18
C MET A 134 -2.70 -1.16 -18.00
N ASN A 135 -3.33 -1.56 -16.90
CA ASN A 135 -3.65 -2.95 -16.62
C ASN A 135 -4.95 -3.08 -15.81
N PRO A 136 -5.53 -4.29 -15.71
CA PRO A 136 -6.79 -4.47 -14.98
C PRO A 136 -6.75 -4.01 -13.53
N TYR A 137 -5.62 -4.18 -12.83
CA TYR A 137 -5.44 -3.70 -11.47
C TYR A 137 -5.58 -2.17 -11.39
N ALA A 138 -4.79 -1.45 -12.20
CA ALA A 138 -4.79 0.01 -12.18
C ALA A 138 -6.15 0.59 -12.61
N ALA A 139 -6.76 0.02 -13.66
CA ALA A 139 -8.08 0.44 -14.15
C ALA A 139 -9.18 0.22 -13.10
N SER A 140 -9.19 -0.93 -12.42
CA SER A 140 -10.17 -1.22 -11.36
C SER A 140 -9.99 -0.34 -10.12
N LYS A 141 -8.76 0.02 -9.77
CA LYS A 141 -8.45 0.98 -8.69
C LYS A 141 -8.90 2.39 -9.06
N ALA A 142 -8.65 2.84 -10.30
CA ALA A 142 -9.13 4.12 -10.79
C ALA A 142 -10.66 4.20 -10.75
N ALA A 143 -11.37 3.16 -11.21
CA ALA A 143 -12.82 3.07 -11.12
C ALA A 143 -13.33 3.14 -9.68
N ALA A 144 -12.71 2.40 -8.76
CA ALA A 144 -13.06 2.43 -7.34
C ALA A 144 -12.92 3.83 -6.74
N TRP A 145 -11.83 4.54 -7.07
CA TRP A 145 -11.65 5.92 -6.62
C TRP A 145 -12.70 6.88 -7.17
N GLN A 146 -13.14 6.73 -8.42
CA GLN A 146 -14.22 7.58 -8.96
C GLN A 146 -15.52 7.43 -8.15
N PHE A 147 -15.85 6.24 -7.67
CA PHE A 147 -16.99 6.04 -6.76
C PHE A 147 -16.75 6.64 -5.38
N CYS A 148 -15.55 6.51 -4.82
CA CYS A 148 -15.19 7.19 -3.56
C CYS A 148 -15.39 8.70 -3.67
N ALA A 149 -14.85 9.32 -4.71
CA ALA A 149 -14.97 10.76 -4.98
C ALA A 149 -16.43 11.18 -5.26
N MET A 150 -17.19 10.35 -5.96
CA MET A 150 -18.63 10.58 -6.19
C MET A 150 -19.40 10.61 -4.87
N TYR A 151 -19.22 9.62 -3.99
CA TYR A 151 -19.89 9.57 -2.70
C TYR A 151 -19.47 10.70 -1.76
N ALA A 152 -18.17 11.03 -1.74
CA ALA A 152 -17.66 12.18 -0.99
C ALA A 152 -18.37 13.47 -1.42
N ARG A 153 -18.48 13.71 -2.73
CA ARG A 153 -19.09 14.92 -3.30
C ARG A 153 -20.62 14.94 -3.15
N THR A 154 -21.32 13.82 -3.39
CA THR A 154 -22.77 13.79 -3.48
C THR A 154 -23.48 13.46 -2.16
N ARG A 155 -22.81 12.78 -1.23
CA ARG A 155 -23.34 12.38 0.07
C ARG A 155 -22.55 12.93 1.25
N GLY A 156 -21.46 13.65 1.01
CA GLY A 156 -20.60 14.18 2.07
C GLY A 156 -19.91 13.10 2.89
N TRP A 157 -19.77 11.86 2.37
CA TRP A 157 -19.09 10.82 3.11
C TRP A 157 -17.61 11.19 3.32
N PRO A 158 -17.10 11.07 4.55
CA PRO A 158 -15.75 11.48 4.91
C PRO A 158 -14.69 10.49 4.35
N ILE A 159 -14.53 10.49 3.04
CA ILE A 159 -13.60 9.63 2.31
C ILE A 159 -12.43 10.49 1.83
N SER A 160 -11.20 10.06 2.16
CA SER A 160 -9.96 10.65 1.65
C SER A 160 -9.19 9.62 0.84
N GLY A 161 -8.54 10.04 -0.24
CA GLY A 161 -7.62 9.22 -1.02
C GLY A 161 -6.18 9.42 -0.56
N VAL A 162 -5.41 8.35 -0.54
CA VAL A 162 -3.95 8.40 -0.35
C VAL A 162 -3.27 7.62 -1.45
N MET A 163 -2.33 8.24 -2.13
CA MET A 163 -1.59 7.64 -3.24
C MET A 163 -0.10 7.48 -2.87
N PRO A 164 0.29 6.33 -2.27
CA PRO A 164 1.70 6.02 -2.08
C PRO A 164 2.36 5.79 -3.43
N PHE A 165 3.52 6.39 -3.62
CA PHE A 165 4.32 6.20 -4.82
C PHE A 165 5.08 4.88 -4.76
N GLN A 166 6.20 4.73 -5.47
CA GLN A 166 6.88 3.44 -5.58
C GLN A 166 7.51 3.03 -4.24
N THR A 167 6.69 2.41 -3.40
CA THR A 167 7.09 2.01 -2.04
C THR A 167 8.00 0.80 -2.07
N TYR A 168 9.08 0.83 -1.27
CA TYR A 168 10.01 -0.28 -1.07
C TYR A 168 10.38 -0.43 0.41
N GLY A 169 10.90 -1.61 0.80
CA GLY A 169 11.37 -1.86 2.15
C GLY A 169 11.01 -3.25 2.70
N PRO A 170 11.26 -3.50 3.98
CA PRO A 170 11.02 -4.77 4.66
C PRO A 170 9.59 -5.30 4.49
N GLY A 171 9.50 -6.59 4.18
CA GLY A 171 8.21 -7.25 3.98
C GLY A 171 7.65 -7.13 2.55
N GLN A 172 8.33 -6.46 1.62
CA GLN A 172 7.99 -6.51 0.22
C GLN A 172 8.27 -7.92 -0.36
N HIS A 173 7.39 -8.40 -1.24
CA HIS A 173 7.58 -9.72 -1.84
C HIS A 173 8.73 -9.71 -2.86
N ASP A 174 9.52 -10.79 -2.93
CA ASP A 174 10.74 -10.91 -3.77
C ASP A 174 10.52 -10.75 -5.28
N ARG A 175 9.25 -10.83 -5.74
CA ARG A 175 8.88 -10.54 -7.13
C ARG A 175 8.91 -9.05 -7.49
N HIS A 176 9.01 -8.17 -6.51
CA HIS A 176 9.15 -6.74 -6.77
C HIS A 176 10.62 -6.39 -7.02
N LEU A 177 10.83 -5.34 -7.80
CA LEU A 177 12.14 -4.96 -8.31
C LEU A 177 13.20 -4.84 -7.21
N VAL A 178 12.95 -3.99 -6.21
CA VAL A 178 13.97 -3.68 -5.17
C VAL A 178 14.27 -4.90 -4.32
N SER A 179 13.24 -5.65 -3.89
CA SER A 179 13.43 -6.87 -3.10
C SER A 179 14.14 -7.98 -3.89
N GLY A 180 13.78 -8.17 -5.16
CA GLY A 180 14.45 -9.15 -6.02
C GLY A 180 15.91 -8.79 -6.29
N ALA A 181 16.19 -7.52 -6.60
CA ALA A 181 17.54 -7.03 -6.79
C ALA A 181 18.38 -7.14 -5.50
N MET A 182 17.79 -6.80 -4.34
CA MET A 182 18.46 -6.91 -3.03
C MET A 182 18.81 -8.37 -2.70
N ALA A 183 17.90 -9.30 -2.95
CA ALA A 183 18.14 -10.73 -2.74
C ALA A 183 19.27 -11.24 -3.63
N ALA A 184 19.27 -10.90 -4.93
CA ALA A 184 20.34 -11.28 -5.85
C ALA A 184 21.69 -10.66 -5.45
N ALA A 185 21.71 -9.38 -5.12
CA ALA A 185 22.93 -8.68 -4.68
C ALA A 185 23.50 -9.27 -3.38
N LEU A 186 22.68 -9.61 -2.40
CA LEU A 186 23.10 -10.27 -1.16
C LEU A 186 23.64 -11.68 -1.40
N ALA A 187 23.15 -12.38 -2.43
CA ALA A 187 23.68 -13.67 -2.88
C ALA A 187 24.97 -13.54 -3.73
N GLY A 188 25.34 -12.32 -4.14
CA GLY A 188 26.47 -12.08 -5.06
C GLY A 188 26.17 -12.49 -6.51
N GLU A 189 24.88 -12.55 -6.88
CA GLU A 189 24.39 -12.97 -8.19
C GLU A 189 24.08 -11.77 -9.07
N ASP A 190 24.09 -11.99 -10.39
CA ASP A 190 23.65 -10.99 -11.36
C ASP A 190 22.11 -10.88 -11.37
N PHE A 191 21.61 -9.66 -11.63
CA PHE A 191 20.17 -9.39 -11.72
C PHE A 191 19.77 -9.00 -13.15
N PRO A 192 19.13 -9.92 -13.93
CA PRO A 192 18.67 -9.61 -15.27
C PRO A 192 17.50 -8.64 -15.24
N MET A 193 17.61 -7.56 -16.02
CA MET A 193 16.56 -6.53 -16.08
C MET A 193 16.44 -5.92 -17.49
N THR A 194 15.42 -5.10 -17.69
CA THR A 194 15.30 -4.24 -18.88
C THR A 194 16.40 -3.15 -18.85
N GLU A 195 16.40 -2.25 -19.83
CA GLU A 195 17.34 -1.09 -19.81
C GLU A 195 17.17 -0.21 -18.56
N GLY A 196 16.02 -0.27 -17.90
CA GLY A 196 15.78 0.41 -16.63
C GLY A 196 15.69 1.94 -16.73
N SER A 197 15.45 2.49 -17.90
CA SER A 197 15.37 3.94 -18.15
C SER A 197 14.11 4.61 -17.55
N GLN A 198 13.13 3.81 -17.11
CA GLN A 198 11.91 4.34 -16.52
C GLN A 198 12.20 5.02 -15.18
N GLU A 199 11.69 6.23 -15.03
CA GLU A 199 11.81 7.00 -13.80
C GLU A 199 10.58 6.81 -12.91
N LYS A 200 10.81 6.70 -11.61
CA LYS A 200 9.78 6.57 -10.55
C LYS A 200 10.16 7.41 -9.33
N ASP A 201 9.19 7.84 -8.58
CA ASP A 201 9.37 8.41 -7.25
C ASP A 201 9.38 7.25 -6.23
N TRP A 202 10.53 7.00 -5.63
CA TRP A 202 10.77 5.89 -4.72
C TRP A 202 10.71 6.35 -3.28
N ILE A 203 9.86 5.70 -2.47
CA ILE A 203 9.65 6.06 -1.08
C ILE A 203 9.79 4.84 -0.17
N TYR A 204 10.48 5.03 0.97
CA TYR A 204 10.65 3.97 1.96
C TYR A 204 9.36 3.71 2.73
N ILE A 205 9.15 2.45 3.13
CA ILE A 205 7.90 1.99 3.76
C ILE A 205 7.53 2.77 5.02
N ASP A 206 8.51 3.13 5.87
CA ASP A 206 8.23 3.83 7.13
C ASP A 206 7.63 5.22 6.86
N ASP A 207 8.16 5.98 5.91
CA ASP A 207 7.59 7.27 5.50
C ASP A 207 6.16 7.12 4.99
N VAL A 208 5.85 6.04 4.23
CA VAL A 208 4.49 5.77 3.76
C VAL A 208 3.55 5.48 4.92
N VAL A 209 3.98 4.71 5.91
CA VAL A 209 3.18 4.40 7.09
C VAL A 209 2.92 5.67 7.92
N ASP A 210 3.94 6.49 8.13
CA ASP A 210 3.81 7.77 8.84
C ASP A 210 2.86 8.72 8.09
N GLY A 211 2.95 8.78 6.75
CA GLY A 211 2.03 9.57 5.93
C GLY A 211 0.58 9.07 6.00
N LEU A 212 0.37 7.76 5.99
CA LEU A 212 -0.96 7.16 6.17
C LEU A 212 -1.55 7.51 7.54
N ILE A 213 -0.77 7.45 8.60
CA ILE A 213 -1.19 7.83 9.95
C ILE A 213 -1.54 9.32 9.99
N ALA A 214 -0.69 10.18 9.43
CA ALA A 214 -0.94 11.62 9.37
C ALA A 214 -2.26 11.96 8.64
N VAL A 215 -2.57 11.26 7.52
CA VAL A 215 -3.86 11.41 6.82
C VAL A 215 -5.02 10.96 7.70
N GLY A 216 -4.88 9.85 8.41
CA GLY A 216 -5.93 9.34 9.30
C GLY A 216 -6.17 10.23 10.53
N GLU A 217 -5.18 10.99 10.97
CA GLU A 217 -5.31 11.95 12.08
C GLU A 217 -5.83 13.32 11.64
N ALA A 218 -5.63 13.69 10.37
CA ALA A 218 -6.05 14.98 9.82
C ALA A 218 -7.57 15.05 9.58
N GLU A 219 -8.15 16.22 9.75
CA GLU A 219 -9.52 16.55 9.36
C GLU A 219 -9.53 17.08 7.93
N LEU A 220 -9.64 16.17 6.95
CA LEU A 220 -9.61 16.52 5.54
C LEU A 220 -11.02 16.69 4.96
N PRO A 221 -11.23 17.65 4.06
CA PRO A 221 -12.46 17.75 3.30
C PRO A 221 -12.75 16.44 2.55
N PRO A 222 -14.03 15.97 2.49
CA PRO A 222 -14.38 14.76 1.74
C PRO A 222 -13.93 14.83 0.27
N GLY A 223 -13.31 13.75 -0.20
CA GLY A 223 -12.78 13.65 -1.57
C GLY A 223 -11.35 14.18 -1.74
N THR A 224 -10.71 14.69 -0.69
CA THR A 224 -9.31 15.09 -0.74
C THR A 224 -8.43 13.89 -1.09
N ASN A 225 -7.42 14.11 -1.94
CA ASN A 225 -6.38 13.13 -2.25
C ASN A 225 -5.01 13.67 -1.83
N VAL A 226 -4.23 12.83 -1.16
CA VAL A 226 -2.86 13.15 -0.73
C VAL A 226 -1.90 12.16 -1.40
N GLU A 227 -0.83 12.66 -1.97
CA GLU A 227 0.23 11.87 -2.58
C GLU A 227 1.39 11.69 -1.60
N LEU A 228 1.82 10.44 -1.39
CA LEU A 228 2.95 10.11 -0.52
C LEU A 228 4.14 9.66 -1.36
N GLY A 229 5.07 10.54 -1.55
CA GLY A 229 6.30 10.35 -2.30
C GLY A 229 7.39 11.30 -1.84
N THR A 230 8.53 11.27 -2.50
CA THR A 230 9.68 12.15 -2.21
C THR A 230 9.70 13.40 -3.09
N GLY A 231 8.90 13.42 -4.16
CA GLY A 231 8.94 14.45 -5.20
C GLY A 231 10.16 14.34 -6.13
N THR A 232 10.97 13.30 -5.97
CA THR A 232 12.21 13.10 -6.74
C THR A 232 12.12 11.82 -7.58
N LEU A 233 12.40 11.96 -8.88
CA LEU A 233 12.45 10.84 -9.79
C LEU A 233 13.84 10.23 -9.84
N ASN A 234 13.92 8.90 -9.78
CA ASN A 234 15.12 8.13 -10.03
C ASN A 234 14.79 6.99 -11.00
N SER A 235 15.72 6.68 -11.90
CA SER A 235 15.52 5.59 -12.85
C SER A 235 15.56 4.23 -12.16
N VAL A 236 14.90 3.24 -12.78
CA VAL A 236 15.00 1.85 -12.33
C VAL A 236 16.44 1.36 -12.34
N ALA A 237 17.24 1.78 -13.34
CA ALA A 237 18.67 1.45 -13.44
C ALA A 237 19.47 2.01 -12.26
N ASP A 238 19.23 3.28 -11.89
CA ASP A 238 19.91 3.91 -10.75
C ASP A 238 19.59 3.18 -9.44
N ILE A 239 18.31 2.82 -9.22
CA ILE A 239 17.89 2.09 -8.01
C ILE A 239 18.60 0.76 -7.90
N VAL A 240 18.64 -0.04 -8.99
CA VAL A 240 19.27 -1.36 -8.95
C VAL A 240 20.78 -1.23 -8.78
N SER A 241 21.42 -0.26 -9.42
CA SER A 241 22.85 0.02 -9.23
C SER A 241 23.17 0.33 -7.76
N ARG A 242 22.39 1.22 -7.12
CA ARG A 242 22.56 1.56 -5.68
C ARG A 242 22.32 0.36 -4.76
N VAL A 243 21.43 -0.57 -5.12
CA VAL A 243 21.25 -1.82 -4.37
C VAL A 243 22.53 -2.63 -4.35
N TYR A 244 23.22 -2.76 -5.50
CA TYR A 244 24.51 -3.44 -5.56
C TYR A 244 25.61 -2.69 -4.82
N ASP A 245 25.65 -1.38 -4.92
CA ASP A 245 26.63 -0.55 -4.20
C ASP A 245 26.50 -0.73 -2.67
N VAL A 246 25.26 -0.75 -2.13
CA VAL A 246 25.04 -0.87 -0.69
C VAL A 246 25.33 -2.27 -0.15
N THR A 247 25.18 -3.31 -0.98
CA THR A 247 25.48 -4.70 -0.55
C THR A 247 26.95 -5.04 -0.61
N GLY A 248 27.67 -4.54 -1.62
CA GLY A 248 29.12 -4.71 -1.79
C GLY A 248 29.61 -6.15 -1.97
N LYS A 249 28.71 -7.12 -2.33
CA LYS A 249 29.03 -8.57 -2.34
C LYS A 249 29.43 -9.13 -3.71
N GLY A 250 29.35 -8.37 -4.76
CA GLY A 250 29.62 -8.84 -6.13
C GLY A 250 28.33 -9.09 -6.93
N GLY A 251 28.48 -9.58 -8.18
CA GLY A 251 27.41 -9.55 -9.17
C GLY A 251 27.13 -8.14 -9.66
N GLY A 252 26.07 -7.97 -10.45
CA GLY A 252 25.65 -6.66 -10.94
C GLY A 252 24.34 -6.71 -11.74
N PRO A 253 23.75 -5.52 -12.04
CA PRO A 253 22.60 -5.46 -12.92
C PRO A 253 23.00 -5.79 -14.37
N LEU A 254 22.26 -6.70 -15.00
CA LEU A 254 22.40 -7.01 -16.42
C LEU A 254 21.34 -6.19 -17.20
N PHE A 255 21.72 -4.96 -17.57
CA PHE A 255 20.85 -4.06 -18.32
C PHE A 255 20.55 -4.63 -19.72
N GLY A 256 19.29 -4.50 -20.17
CA GLY A 256 18.86 -4.99 -21.49
C GLY A 256 18.76 -6.52 -21.63
N ALA A 257 19.02 -7.29 -20.57
CA ALA A 257 18.87 -8.75 -20.59
C ALA A 257 17.41 -9.20 -20.75
N LEU A 258 16.46 -8.35 -20.35
CA LEU A 258 15.03 -8.57 -20.54
C LEU A 258 14.44 -7.56 -21.52
N PRO A 259 13.44 -7.94 -22.33
CA PRO A 259 12.80 -7.01 -23.26
C PRO A 259 12.01 -5.93 -22.49
N SER A 260 12.07 -4.70 -22.99
CA SER A 260 11.27 -3.60 -22.46
C SER A 260 9.77 -3.85 -22.64
N ARG A 261 8.97 -3.42 -21.68
CA ARG A 261 7.51 -3.54 -21.76
C ARG A 261 6.95 -2.41 -22.62
N ALA A 262 6.04 -2.76 -23.55
CA ALA A 262 5.35 -1.76 -24.35
C ALA A 262 4.42 -0.90 -23.45
N GLY A 263 4.37 0.43 -23.69
CA GLY A 263 3.42 1.32 -23.05
C GLY A 263 3.85 1.81 -21.66
N GLU A 264 5.13 1.83 -21.34
CA GLU A 264 5.61 2.50 -20.12
C GLU A 264 5.28 3.98 -20.13
N VAL A 265 4.66 4.43 -19.05
CA VAL A 265 4.03 5.73 -18.92
C VAL A 265 5.05 6.78 -18.52
N GLN A 266 4.77 8.02 -18.94
CA GLN A 266 5.50 9.21 -18.51
C GLN A 266 5.71 9.22 -16.99
N ALA A 267 6.91 9.55 -16.55
CA ALA A 267 7.24 9.66 -15.14
C ALA A 267 6.36 10.71 -14.46
N HIS A 268 5.92 10.40 -13.26
CA HIS A 268 5.15 11.29 -12.40
C HIS A 268 5.79 11.26 -11.01
N ALA A 269 6.17 12.42 -10.48
CA ALA A 269 6.60 12.61 -9.11
C ALA A 269 5.43 13.07 -8.24
N ALA A 270 5.45 12.73 -6.94
CA ALA A 270 4.42 13.12 -6.00
C ALA A 270 4.36 14.65 -5.81
N ASP A 271 3.14 15.16 -5.62
CA ASP A 271 2.91 16.53 -5.15
C ASP A 271 3.16 16.64 -3.64
N VAL A 272 4.43 16.83 -3.29
CA VAL A 272 4.87 16.91 -1.89
C VAL A 272 4.40 18.19 -1.19
N GLU A 273 4.19 19.27 -1.92
CA GLU A 273 3.73 20.54 -1.35
C GLU A 273 2.29 20.43 -0.87
N THR A 274 1.42 19.76 -1.64
CA THR A 274 0.05 19.48 -1.20
C THR A 274 0.02 18.59 0.05
N ALA A 275 0.84 17.54 0.12
CA ALA A 275 0.93 16.70 1.31
C ALA A 275 1.37 17.50 2.53
N ARG A 276 2.43 18.31 2.38
CA ARG A 276 2.92 19.19 3.45
C ARG A 276 1.87 20.19 3.93
N ALA A 277 1.14 20.80 3.01
CA ALA A 277 0.12 21.81 3.34
C ALA A 277 -1.11 21.18 4.04
N LEU A 278 -1.56 20.00 3.61
CA LEU A 278 -2.77 19.36 4.10
C LEU A 278 -2.60 18.59 5.40
N ILE A 279 -1.47 17.91 5.58
CA ILE A 279 -1.23 16.97 6.69
C ILE A 279 0.09 17.22 7.43
N GLY A 280 0.85 18.25 7.09
CA GLY A 280 2.13 18.58 7.73
C GLY A 280 3.21 17.50 7.54
N TRP A 281 3.04 16.60 6.56
CA TRP A 281 3.93 15.45 6.35
C TRP A 281 4.86 15.67 5.15
N GLN A 282 6.05 15.14 5.27
CA GLN A 282 7.06 15.06 4.21
C GLN A 282 7.89 13.79 4.43
N ALA A 283 8.27 13.11 3.34
CA ALA A 283 9.22 12.00 3.42
C ALA A 283 10.56 12.48 4.03
N SER A 284 11.07 11.70 4.97
CA SER A 284 12.26 12.05 5.76
C SER A 284 13.46 11.14 5.49
N ILE A 285 13.20 9.92 4.97
CA ILE A 285 14.22 8.89 4.74
C ILE A 285 14.70 9.02 3.29
N SER A 286 15.99 9.34 3.13
CA SER A 286 16.59 9.40 1.81
C SER A 286 16.65 8.02 1.15
N LEU A 287 16.78 7.99 -0.19
CA LEU A 287 16.87 6.73 -0.93
C LEU A 287 18.04 5.87 -0.44
N ASP A 288 19.22 6.43 -0.27
CA ASP A 288 20.41 5.71 0.16
C ASP A 288 20.26 5.16 1.59
N GLU A 289 19.67 5.94 2.49
CA GLU A 289 19.37 5.50 3.85
C GLU A 289 18.32 4.37 3.86
N GLY A 290 17.25 4.49 3.08
CA GLY A 290 16.21 3.45 2.99
C GLY A 290 16.75 2.14 2.42
N LEU A 291 17.60 2.20 1.38
CA LEU A 291 18.27 1.02 0.83
C LEU A 291 19.22 0.37 1.84
N ALA A 292 19.99 1.17 2.58
CA ALA A 292 20.86 0.65 3.63
C ALA A 292 20.09 -0.02 4.77
N ARG A 293 19.00 0.59 5.25
CA ARG A 293 18.09 -0.01 6.26
C ARG A 293 17.51 -1.33 5.77
N TYR A 294 17.10 -1.38 4.51
CA TYR A 294 16.53 -2.60 3.93
C TYR A 294 17.58 -3.70 3.77
N CYS A 295 18.79 -3.38 3.33
CA CYS A 295 19.91 -4.30 3.23
C CYS A 295 20.21 -4.94 4.61
N ASN A 296 20.37 -4.13 5.65
CA ASN A 296 20.61 -4.60 7.02
C ASN A 296 19.50 -5.53 7.51
N HIS A 297 18.24 -5.14 7.29
CA HIS A 297 17.10 -5.98 7.68
C HIS A 297 17.12 -7.37 7.01
N MET A 298 17.45 -7.45 5.72
CA MET A 298 17.52 -8.73 5.02
C MET A 298 18.72 -9.58 5.47
N GLN A 299 19.86 -8.96 5.84
CA GLN A 299 20.99 -9.65 6.41
C GLN A 299 20.69 -10.24 7.79
N ASP A 300 19.99 -9.50 8.64
CA ASP A 300 19.58 -9.96 9.97
C ASP A 300 18.60 -11.14 9.92
N GLN A 301 17.74 -11.20 8.89
CA GLN A 301 16.84 -12.34 8.68
C GLN A 301 17.53 -13.61 8.15
N ALA A 302 18.71 -13.48 7.53
CA ALA A 302 19.47 -14.58 6.97
C ALA A 302 20.50 -15.16 7.97
N ALA A 303 20.78 -14.47 9.07
CA ALA A 303 21.69 -14.87 10.14
C ALA A 303 21.00 -15.71 11.20
#